data_30e76d772e1ff0c7990939c482fb31b1
#
_entry.id   30e76d772e1ff0c7990939c482fb31b1
#
_cell.length_a   1.000
_cell.length_b   1.000
_cell.length_c   1.000
_cell.angle_alpha   90.00
_cell.angle_beta   90.00
_cell.angle_gamma   90.00
#
_symmetry.space_group_name_H-M   'P 1'
#
loop_
_entity.id
_entity.type
_entity.pdbx_description
1 polymer ?
#
loop_
_entity_poly.entity_id
_entity_poly.type
_entity_poly.pdbx_seq_one_letter_code
_entity_poly.pdbx_strand_id
1 'polypeptide(L)'
;MSRTFLKYFKPFIKSFINIDSKNDNINKFVIKTITIISTISTISHCAYALGSVENKFIKIDKKYQFDRNGFTEFMIIDENGEHYNVTNSLWYWKWDSIEDWHKLEPNKEIVIKYYGWRYPLFGMFPNIIMSKQDKVLDSMTSAQYRTISSK
;
A
#
# COMPACT_ATOMS: atom_id res chain seq x y z
N MET A 1 -22.71 -6.83 -8.25
CA MET A 1 -22.78 -5.35 -8.20
C MET A 1 -24.24 -4.92 -8.08
N SER A 2 -24.65 -4.34 -6.96
CA SER A 2 -26.06 -4.12 -6.62
C SER A 2 -26.71 -3.10 -7.58
N ARG A 3 -27.92 -3.41 -8.08
CA ARG A 3 -28.75 -2.51 -8.91
C ARG A 3 -29.02 -1.16 -8.24
N THR A 4 -28.93 -1.08 -6.92
CA THR A 4 -29.10 0.12 -6.10
C THR A 4 -27.95 1.12 -6.30
N PHE A 5 -26.71 0.67 -6.45
CA PHE A 5 -25.54 1.52 -6.67
C PHE A 5 -25.63 2.28 -8.01
N LEU A 6 -26.09 1.61 -9.08
CA LEU A 6 -26.29 2.23 -10.39
C LEU A 6 -27.37 3.30 -10.39
N LYS A 7 -28.39 3.21 -9.55
CA LYS A 7 -29.50 4.16 -9.46
C LYS A 7 -29.03 5.53 -8.92
N TYR A 8 -28.10 5.54 -7.97
CA TYR A 8 -27.54 6.78 -7.39
C TYR A 8 -26.36 7.33 -8.18
N PHE A 9 -25.63 6.47 -8.89
CA PHE A 9 -24.46 6.88 -9.66
C PHE A 9 -24.82 7.50 -11.02
N LYS A 10 -25.93 7.09 -11.63
CA LYS A 10 -26.44 7.66 -12.91
C LYS A 10 -26.68 9.18 -12.88
N PRO A 11 -27.38 9.76 -11.89
CA PRO A 11 -27.58 11.21 -11.84
C PRO A 11 -26.28 11.97 -11.57
N PHE A 12 -25.35 11.40 -10.78
CA PHE A 12 -24.03 11.99 -10.54
C PHE A 12 -23.21 12.05 -11.82
N ILE A 13 -23.14 10.94 -12.58
CA ILE A 13 -22.48 10.92 -13.89
C ILE A 13 -23.18 11.87 -14.87
N LYS A 14 -24.51 11.93 -14.88
CA LYS A 14 -25.25 12.83 -15.74
C LYS A 14 -24.98 14.30 -15.40
N SER A 15 -24.85 14.66 -14.13
CA SER A 15 -24.47 16.00 -13.69
C SER A 15 -23.05 16.37 -14.12
N PHE A 16 -22.13 15.42 -14.15
CA PHE A 16 -20.74 15.61 -14.63
C PHE A 16 -20.65 15.67 -16.17
N ILE A 17 -21.54 14.96 -16.87
CA ILE A 17 -21.53 14.87 -18.35
C ILE A 17 -22.43 15.94 -18.97
N ASN A 18 -23.33 16.57 -18.22
CA ASN A 18 -24.22 17.63 -18.71
C ASN A 18 -23.47 18.98 -18.79
N ILE A 19 -22.29 18.95 -19.37
CA ILE A 19 -21.57 20.13 -19.81
C ILE A 19 -22.25 20.55 -21.14
N ASP A 20 -22.79 21.72 -21.12
CA ASP A 20 -23.61 22.38 -22.11
C ASP A 20 -23.25 22.00 -23.57
N SER A 21 -24.23 21.56 -24.35
CA SER A 21 -24.10 21.05 -25.73
C SER A 21 -23.53 22.05 -26.74
N LYS A 22 -23.30 23.29 -26.33
CA LYS A 22 -22.82 24.37 -27.17
C LYS A 22 -21.30 24.32 -27.45
N ASN A 23 -20.55 23.42 -26.78
CA ASN A 23 -19.09 23.33 -26.89
C ASN A 23 -18.58 21.90 -26.96
N ASP A 24 -19.16 21.10 -27.83
CA ASP A 24 -18.82 19.66 -28.00
C ASP A 24 -17.32 19.37 -28.16
N ASN A 25 -16.58 20.25 -28.80
CA ASN A 25 -15.15 20.05 -29.05
C ASN A 25 -14.33 20.26 -27.76
N ILE A 26 -14.68 21.27 -26.94
CA ILE A 26 -14.00 21.53 -25.66
C ILE A 26 -14.31 20.39 -24.69
N ASN A 27 -15.56 19.92 -24.64
CA ASN A 27 -15.95 18.81 -23.79
C ASN A 27 -15.24 17.51 -24.14
N LYS A 28 -15.14 17.20 -25.43
CA LYS A 28 -14.38 16.03 -25.92
C LYS A 28 -12.89 16.14 -25.59
N PHE A 29 -12.32 17.34 -25.71
CA PHE A 29 -10.92 17.59 -25.35
C PHE A 29 -10.71 17.38 -23.84
N VAL A 30 -11.52 17.96 -22.99
CA VAL A 30 -11.45 17.83 -21.51
C VAL A 30 -11.59 16.36 -21.10
N ILE A 31 -12.58 15.64 -21.63
CA ILE A 31 -12.78 14.22 -21.31
C ILE A 31 -11.56 13.39 -21.71
N LYS A 32 -11.02 13.60 -22.93
CA LYS A 32 -9.80 12.91 -23.37
C LYS A 32 -8.62 13.19 -22.45
N THR A 33 -8.42 14.46 -22.08
CA THR A 33 -7.31 14.86 -21.18
C THR A 33 -7.43 14.21 -19.82
N ILE A 34 -8.63 14.23 -19.21
CA ILE A 34 -8.88 13.58 -17.92
C ILE A 34 -8.62 12.07 -18.02
N THR A 35 -9.09 11.43 -19.09
CA THR A 35 -8.89 10.00 -19.32
C THR A 35 -7.41 9.66 -19.42
N ILE A 36 -6.63 10.42 -20.18
CA ILE A 36 -5.19 10.22 -20.34
C ILE A 36 -4.48 10.37 -18.98
N ILE A 37 -4.76 11.45 -18.26
CA ILE A 37 -4.15 11.70 -16.94
C ILE A 37 -4.49 10.58 -15.96
N SER A 38 -5.76 10.17 -15.89
CA SER A 38 -6.21 9.07 -15.05
C SER A 38 -5.52 7.76 -15.40
N THR A 39 -5.39 7.45 -16.69
CA THR A 39 -4.71 6.22 -17.15
C THR A 39 -3.23 6.24 -16.78
N ILE A 40 -2.52 7.33 -17.02
CA ILE A 40 -1.10 7.47 -16.67
C ILE A 40 -0.93 7.35 -15.14
N SER A 41 -1.79 8.01 -14.36
CA SER A 41 -1.75 7.93 -12.89
C SER A 41 -1.94 6.49 -12.41
N THR A 42 -2.93 5.77 -12.97
CA THR A 42 -3.19 4.38 -12.60
C THR A 42 -2.03 3.46 -12.94
N ILE A 43 -1.46 3.59 -14.16
CA ILE A 43 -0.30 2.79 -14.57
C ILE A 43 0.91 3.08 -13.68
N SER A 44 1.15 4.35 -13.35
CA SER A 44 2.24 4.76 -12.46
C SER A 44 2.09 4.17 -11.06
N HIS A 45 0.87 4.21 -10.51
CA HIS A 45 0.60 3.58 -9.22
C HIS A 45 0.74 2.06 -9.25
N CYS A 46 0.28 1.39 -10.31
CA CYS A 46 0.48 -0.04 -10.48
C CYS A 46 1.97 -0.38 -10.56
N ALA A 47 2.72 0.35 -11.37
CA ALA A 47 4.16 0.14 -11.51
C ALA A 47 4.90 0.36 -10.18
N TYR A 48 4.54 1.39 -9.43
CA TYR A 48 5.07 1.63 -8.08
C TYR A 48 4.74 0.47 -7.13
N ALA A 49 3.47 0.10 -7.01
CA ALA A 49 3.04 -0.91 -6.06
C ALA A 49 3.63 -2.30 -6.38
N LEU A 50 3.67 -2.69 -7.65
CA LEU A 50 4.15 -4.02 -8.06
C LEU A 50 5.67 -4.07 -8.25
N GLY A 51 6.27 -2.97 -8.73
CA GLY A 51 7.71 -2.90 -9.03
C GLY A 51 8.61 -2.66 -7.83
N SER A 52 8.04 -2.25 -6.68
CA SER A 52 8.80 -1.99 -5.46
C SER A 52 8.65 -3.08 -4.39
N VAL A 53 8.13 -4.25 -4.77
CA VAL A 53 7.94 -5.36 -3.82
C VAL A 53 9.26 -6.02 -3.50
N GLU A 54 9.53 -6.13 -2.20
CA GLU A 54 10.72 -6.82 -1.69
C GLU A 54 10.36 -7.73 -0.52
N ASN A 55 11.20 -8.75 -0.32
CA ASN A 55 11.17 -9.58 0.87
C ASN A 55 12.42 -9.28 1.69
N LYS A 56 12.26 -9.13 2.99
CA LYS A 56 13.38 -8.84 3.89
C LYS A 56 13.21 -9.62 5.18
N PHE A 57 14.33 -10.12 5.67
CA PHE A 57 14.42 -10.64 7.02
C PHE A 57 14.77 -9.49 7.96
N ILE A 58 13.94 -9.28 8.98
CA ILE A 58 14.13 -8.22 9.96
C ILE A 58 13.94 -8.74 11.38
N LYS A 59 14.60 -8.11 12.32
CA LYS A 59 14.31 -8.25 13.75
C LYS A 59 13.59 -6.97 14.19
N ILE A 60 12.41 -7.13 14.75
CA ILE A 60 11.61 -5.99 15.24
C ILE A 60 12.25 -5.46 16.51
N ASP A 61 12.69 -4.20 16.51
CA ASP A 61 13.13 -3.51 17.72
C ASP A 61 11.92 -2.96 18.48
N LYS A 62 11.08 -2.16 17.81
CA LYS A 62 9.95 -1.47 18.44
C LYS A 62 8.72 -1.46 17.56
N LYS A 63 7.57 -1.37 18.25
CA LYS A 63 6.26 -1.06 17.66
C LYS A 63 5.79 0.26 18.20
N TYR A 64 5.20 1.11 17.36
CA TYR A 64 4.61 2.36 17.81
C TYR A 64 3.44 2.77 16.92
N GLN A 65 2.64 3.67 17.43
CA GLN A 65 1.52 4.29 16.74
C GLN A 65 1.73 5.79 16.77
N PHE A 66 1.31 6.46 15.71
CA PHE A 66 1.22 7.91 15.71
C PHE A 66 0.02 8.38 14.93
N ASP A 67 -0.52 9.52 15.32
CA ASP A 67 -1.66 10.11 14.66
C ASP A 67 -1.19 11.14 13.63
N ARG A 68 -1.66 10.96 12.40
CA ARG A 68 -1.45 11.90 11.31
C ARG A 68 -2.79 12.32 10.73
N ASN A 69 -3.10 13.61 10.79
CA ASN A 69 -4.33 14.16 10.22
C ASN A 69 -5.61 13.45 10.69
N GLY A 70 -5.65 13.01 11.95
CA GLY A 70 -6.80 12.27 12.52
C GLY A 70 -6.86 10.78 12.18
N PHE A 71 -5.84 10.24 11.55
CA PHE A 71 -5.69 8.79 11.29
C PHE A 71 -4.54 8.23 12.10
N THR A 72 -4.79 7.12 12.79
CA THR A 72 -3.73 6.38 13.50
C THR A 72 -2.97 5.50 12.52
N GLU A 73 -1.67 5.74 12.40
CA GLU A 73 -0.75 4.92 11.62
C GLU A 73 -0.01 3.94 12.54
N PHE A 74 0.06 2.68 12.11
CA PHE A 74 0.76 1.60 12.81
C PHE A 74 2.11 1.37 12.18
N MET A 75 3.16 1.39 13.00
CA MET A 75 4.55 1.33 12.54
C MET A 75 5.35 0.29 13.31
N ILE A 76 6.36 -0.25 12.65
CA ILE A 76 7.43 -0.99 13.29
C ILE A 76 8.79 -0.40 12.93
N ILE A 77 9.76 -0.60 13.79
CA ILE A 77 11.18 -0.26 13.58
C ILE A 77 11.97 -1.56 13.67
N ASP A 78 12.87 -1.79 12.72
CA ASP A 78 13.81 -2.91 12.79
C ASP A 78 15.08 -2.53 13.58
N GLU A 79 15.93 -3.52 13.83
CA GLU A 79 17.21 -3.35 14.56
C GLU A 79 18.17 -2.37 13.86
N ASN A 80 17.97 -2.11 12.56
CA ASN A 80 18.76 -1.16 11.79
C ASN A 80 18.19 0.26 11.83
N GLY A 81 17.07 0.48 12.54
CA GLY A 81 16.37 1.75 12.61
C GLY A 81 15.52 2.05 11.37
N GLU A 82 15.25 1.07 10.52
CA GLU A 82 14.36 1.25 9.39
C GLU A 82 12.89 1.16 9.83
N HIS A 83 12.09 2.06 9.32
CA HIS A 83 10.68 2.19 9.65
C HIS A 83 9.80 1.59 8.57
N TYR A 84 8.81 0.81 8.97
CA TYR A 84 7.82 0.21 8.07
C TYR A 84 6.42 0.52 8.55
N ASN A 85 5.54 0.86 7.60
CA ASN A 85 4.12 0.99 7.83
C ASN A 85 3.45 -0.40 7.88
N VAL A 86 2.44 -0.53 8.71
CA VAL A 86 1.53 -1.69 8.73
C VAL A 86 0.12 -1.16 8.49
N THR A 87 -0.18 -0.87 7.22
CA THR A 87 -1.47 -0.28 6.83
C THR A 87 -2.18 -1.13 5.77
N ASN A 88 -3.50 -0.95 5.68
CA ASN A 88 -4.30 -1.61 4.65
C ASN A 88 -3.80 -1.21 3.25
N SER A 89 -3.93 -2.13 2.30
CA SER A 89 -3.49 -1.92 0.94
C SER A 89 -4.51 -2.45 -0.06
N LEU A 90 -5.11 -1.55 -0.82
CA LEU A 90 -6.01 -1.89 -1.92
C LEU A 90 -5.31 -2.75 -2.99
N TRP A 91 -4.06 -2.45 -3.30
CA TRP A 91 -3.28 -3.15 -4.34
C TRP A 91 -3.02 -4.62 -4.02
N TYR A 92 -3.00 -4.97 -2.73
CA TYR A 92 -2.71 -6.33 -2.24
C TYR A 92 -3.89 -6.96 -1.51
N TRP A 93 -5.08 -6.33 -1.58
CA TRP A 93 -6.29 -6.78 -0.89
C TRP A 93 -6.08 -7.06 0.60
N LYS A 94 -5.20 -6.26 1.21
CA LYS A 94 -4.89 -6.36 2.62
C LYS A 94 -5.81 -5.42 3.42
N TRP A 95 -6.60 -6.00 4.32
CA TRP A 95 -7.60 -5.28 5.11
C TRP A 95 -7.50 -5.56 6.61
N ASP A 96 -6.53 -6.37 7.03
CA ASP A 96 -6.29 -6.90 8.37
C ASP A 96 -5.01 -6.33 9.01
N SER A 97 -4.65 -5.10 8.66
CA SER A 97 -3.38 -4.50 9.11
C SER A 97 -3.32 -4.31 10.63
N ILE A 98 -4.44 -4.02 11.30
CA ILE A 98 -4.50 -3.86 12.74
C ILE A 98 -4.21 -5.18 13.44
N GLU A 99 -4.87 -6.26 12.98
CA GLU A 99 -4.69 -7.61 13.50
C GLU A 99 -3.26 -8.08 13.28
N ASP A 100 -2.70 -7.82 12.11
CA ASP A 100 -1.32 -8.15 11.78
C ASP A 100 -0.35 -7.39 12.68
N TRP A 101 -0.57 -6.10 12.87
CA TRP A 101 0.28 -5.29 13.74
C TRP A 101 0.23 -5.79 15.19
N HIS A 102 -0.94 -6.23 15.69
CA HIS A 102 -1.06 -6.81 17.03
C HIS A 102 -0.27 -8.11 17.18
N LYS A 103 -0.24 -8.95 16.14
CA LYS A 103 0.50 -10.22 16.14
C LYS A 103 2.01 -10.05 16.12
N LEU A 104 2.52 -8.93 15.59
CA LEU A 104 3.95 -8.65 15.55
C LEU A 104 4.48 -8.43 16.98
N GLU A 105 5.52 -9.14 17.35
CA GLU A 105 6.12 -9.06 18.68
C GLU A 105 7.51 -8.42 18.61
N PRO A 106 7.82 -7.44 19.47
CA PRO A 106 9.17 -6.88 19.58
C PRO A 106 10.20 -7.96 19.93
N ASN A 107 11.44 -7.75 19.51
CA ASN A 107 12.59 -8.65 19.64
C ASN A 107 12.49 -10.00 18.90
N LYS A 108 11.45 -10.18 18.07
CA LYS A 108 11.35 -11.36 17.21
C LYS A 108 11.89 -11.10 15.81
N GLU A 109 12.50 -12.15 15.27
CA GLU A 109 12.93 -12.20 13.88
C GLU A 109 11.78 -12.69 13.01
N ILE A 110 11.52 -11.96 11.95
CA ILE A 110 10.42 -12.25 11.00
C ILE A 110 10.86 -12.01 9.56
N VAL A 111 10.20 -12.70 8.63
CA VAL A 111 10.26 -12.36 7.21
C VAL A 111 9.09 -11.47 6.88
N ILE A 112 9.38 -10.29 6.35
CA ILE A 112 8.37 -9.38 5.83
C ILE A 112 8.42 -9.33 4.31
N LYS A 113 7.24 -9.20 3.71
CA LYS A 113 7.07 -8.77 2.35
C LYS A 113 6.48 -7.37 2.38
N TYR A 114 7.14 -6.42 1.76
CA TYR A 114 6.72 -5.02 1.75
C TYR A 114 6.81 -4.44 0.35
N TYR A 115 6.19 -3.28 0.14
CA TYR A 115 6.30 -2.49 -1.07
C TYR A 115 6.44 -1.02 -0.74
N GLY A 116 6.94 -0.28 -1.70
CA GLY A 116 7.15 1.16 -1.59
C GLY A 116 8.57 1.51 -1.16
N TRP A 117 8.95 2.74 -1.49
CA TRP A 117 10.26 3.28 -1.14
C TRP A 117 10.11 4.26 0.02
N ARG A 118 11.19 4.40 0.77
CA ARG A 118 11.26 5.43 1.77
C ARG A 118 11.59 6.77 1.13
N TYR A 119 10.66 7.72 1.28
CA TYR A 119 10.89 9.11 0.94
C TYR A 119 10.74 9.98 2.19
N PRO A 120 11.85 10.27 2.90
CA PRO A 120 11.81 11.02 4.16
C PRO A 120 11.16 12.39 4.03
N LEU A 121 11.39 13.07 2.89
CA LEU A 121 10.85 14.40 2.61
C LEU A 121 9.31 14.43 2.59
N PHE A 122 8.69 13.33 2.17
CA PHE A 122 7.22 13.19 2.11
C PHE A 122 6.66 12.38 3.29
N GLY A 123 7.50 11.96 4.24
CA GLY A 123 7.09 11.08 5.31
C GLY A 123 6.53 9.74 4.84
N MET A 124 6.98 9.27 3.68
CA MET A 124 6.55 7.98 3.13
C MET A 124 7.47 6.87 3.64
N PHE A 125 6.86 5.77 4.04
CA PHE A 125 7.55 4.57 4.52
C PHE A 125 7.07 3.35 3.73
N PRO A 126 7.93 2.32 3.54
CA PRO A 126 7.52 1.04 2.96
C PRO A 126 6.36 0.43 3.74
N ASN A 127 5.38 -0.15 3.05
CA ASN A 127 4.22 -0.76 3.68
C ASN A 127 4.32 -2.29 3.65
N ILE A 128 4.16 -2.92 4.80
CA ILE A 128 4.18 -4.37 4.94
C ILE A 128 2.89 -4.96 4.39
N ILE A 129 3.02 -5.85 3.41
CA ILE A 129 1.92 -6.60 2.81
C ILE A 129 1.67 -7.88 3.59
N MET A 130 2.72 -8.57 3.97
CA MET A 130 2.68 -9.86 4.64
C MET A 130 3.82 -9.95 5.62
N SER A 131 3.53 -10.43 6.81
CA SER A 131 4.52 -10.82 7.79
C SER A 131 4.33 -12.29 8.10
N LYS A 132 5.36 -13.10 7.90
CA LYS A 132 5.36 -14.50 8.30
C LYS A 132 6.24 -14.64 9.51
N GLN A 133 5.60 -14.81 10.63
CA GLN A 133 6.21 -15.28 11.87
C GLN A 133 6.00 -16.81 11.88
N ASP A 134 6.61 -17.50 10.91
CA ASP A 134 6.39 -18.93 10.75
C ASP A 134 7.24 -19.73 11.75
N LYS A 135 6.61 -20.77 12.30
CA LYS A 135 7.31 -21.83 13.07
C LYS A 135 8.46 -22.48 12.30
N VAL A 136 8.52 -22.30 10.99
CA VAL A 136 9.61 -22.75 10.12
C VAL A 136 10.87 -21.91 10.31
N LEU A 137 10.71 -20.64 10.70
CA LEU A 137 11.85 -19.75 10.96
C LEU A 137 12.56 -20.08 12.28
N ASP A 138 11.83 -20.60 13.27
CA ASP A 138 12.44 -21.10 14.52
C ASP A 138 13.44 -22.26 14.26
N SER A 139 13.33 -22.91 13.09
CA SER A 139 14.22 -23.99 12.67
C SER A 139 15.31 -23.58 11.65
N MET A 140 15.20 -22.38 11.05
CA MET A 140 16.19 -21.87 10.10
C MET A 140 17.06 -20.79 10.74
N THR A 141 18.35 -21.03 10.78
CA THR A 141 19.30 -20.00 11.23
C THR A 141 19.28 -18.82 10.26
N SER A 142 19.35 -17.60 10.77
CA SER A 142 19.40 -16.34 9.98
C SER A 142 20.42 -16.36 8.82
N ALA A 143 21.49 -17.15 8.98
CA ALA A 143 22.50 -17.39 7.95
C ALA A 143 21.96 -18.17 6.73
N GLN A 144 21.08 -19.15 6.94
CA GLN A 144 20.50 -19.97 5.87
C GLN A 144 19.52 -19.14 5.02
N TYR A 145 18.77 -18.24 5.66
CA TYR A 145 17.84 -17.37 4.94
C TYR A 145 18.55 -16.34 4.07
N ARG A 146 19.65 -15.75 4.54
CA ARG A 146 20.48 -14.83 3.74
C ARG A 146 21.01 -15.47 2.46
N THR A 147 21.32 -16.76 2.49
CA THR A 147 21.79 -17.52 1.32
C THR A 147 20.69 -17.75 0.28
N ILE A 148 19.41 -17.83 0.70
CA ILE A 148 18.26 -18.04 -0.18
C ILE A 148 17.81 -16.70 -0.80
N SER A 149 17.90 -15.59 -0.04
CA SER A 149 17.49 -14.24 -0.48
C SER A 149 18.50 -13.59 -1.44
N SER A 150 19.74 -14.12 -1.54
CA SER A 150 20.81 -13.59 -2.42
C SER A 150 20.87 -14.23 -3.81
N LYS A 151 19.94 -15.10 -4.15
CA LYS A 151 19.76 -15.71 -5.48
C LYS A 151 18.50 -15.18 -6.15
#